data_a57b4ac5fc2550c0f75ecdfa0effb474
#
_entry.id   a57b4ac5fc2550c0f75ecdfa0effb474
#
_cell.length_a   1.000
_cell.length_b   1.000
_cell.length_c   1.000
_cell.angle_alpha   90.00
_cell.angle_beta   90.00
_cell.angle_gamma   90.00
#
_symmetry.space_group_name_H-M   'P 1'
#
loop_
_entity.id
_entity.type
_entity.pdbx_description
1 polymer ?
#
loop_
_entity_poly.entity_id
_entity_poly.type
_entity_poly.pdbx_seq_one_letter_code
_entity_poly.pdbx_strand_id
1 'polypeptide(L)'
;MLTMVEYVHQRISTYSFQVGVDFTMGNGHDTLFLAEQCPKVYAFDIQPEALENTKKRLGDRQHVQLILDSHENMKQYFSSFDIGIFNLGYLPQASHHITTTLPSTQKAVCQAIEMMKKALFIVVYPGHEEGYQESLWIHEYVSQLD
;
A
#
# COMPACT_ATOMS: atom_id res chain seq x y z
N MET A 1 -5.01 -18.20 -14.69
CA MET A 1 -4.05 -17.96 -13.58
C MET A 1 -4.29 -16.59 -13.00
N LEU A 2 -4.33 -16.49 -11.66
CA LEU A 2 -4.51 -15.20 -11.00
C LEU A 2 -3.23 -14.36 -11.06
N THR A 3 -3.38 -13.05 -11.26
CA THR A 3 -2.27 -12.13 -11.03
C THR A 3 -2.00 -12.04 -9.53
N MET A 4 -0.85 -11.47 -9.15
CA MET A 4 -0.53 -11.29 -7.73
C MET A 4 -1.56 -10.37 -7.05
N VAL A 5 -2.00 -9.31 -7.74
CA VAL A 5 -3.02 -8.40 -7.21
C VAL A 5 -4.35 -9.13 -7.03
N GLU A 6 -4.78 -9.93 -8.01
CA GLU A 6 -6.01 -10.71 -7.90
C GLU A 6 -5.94 -11.71 -6.75
N TYR A 7 -4.79 -12.35 -6.56
CA TYR A 7 -4.60 -13.29 -5.45
C TYR A 7 -4.77 -12.57 -4.10
N VAL A 8 -4.13 -11.41 -3.94
CA VAL A 8 -4.24 -10.62 -2.70
C VAL A 8 -5.70 -10.23 -2.46
N HIS A 9 -6.39 -9.72 -3.49
CA HIS A 9 -7.80 -9.33 -3.38
C HIS A 9 -8.67 -10.51 -2.97
N GLN A 10 -8.42 -11.69 -3.56
CA GLN A 10 -9.18 -12.88 -3.24
C GLN A 10 -8.98 -13.30 -1.78
N ARG A 11 -7.75 -13.22 -1.27
CA ARG A 11 -7.46 -13.53 0.14
C ARG A 11 -8.13 -12.54 1.08
N ILE A 12 -8.07 -11.25 0.76
CA ILE A 12 -8.68 -10.21 1.59
C ILE A 12 -10.19 -10.37 1.66
N SER A 13 -10.84 -10.71 0.55
CA SER A 13 -12.30 -10.79 0.51
C SER A 13 -12.88 -11.91 1.38
N THR A 14 -12.04 -12.83 1.88
CA THR A 14 -12.51 -13.89 2.79
C THR A 14 -12.65 -13.40 4.24
N TYR A 15 -12.23 -12.16 4.55
CA TYR A 15 -12.26 -11.62 5.91
C TYR A 15 -13.09 -10.34 5.97
N SER A 16 -13.45 -9.94 7.20
CA SER A 16 -14.13 -8.67 7.44
C SER A 16 -13.19 -7.72 8.17
N PHE A 17 -13.03 -6.49 7.63
CA PHE A 17 -12.13 -5.49 8.17
C PHE A 17 -12.84 -4.16 8.35
N GLN A 18 -12.46 -3.38 9.37
CA GLN A 18 -13.01 -2.05 9.62
C GLN A 18 -12.18 -0.95 8.98
N VAL A 19 -10.85 -1.03 9.10
CA VAL A 19 -9.95 -0.01 8.58
C VAL A 19 -8.93 -0.66 7.64
N GLY A 20 -8.87 -0.17 6.41
CA GLY A 20 -7.89 -0.60 5.42
C GLY A 20 -6.94 0.53 5.06
N VAL A 21 -5.70 0.18 4.73
CA VAL A 21 -4.69 1.14 4.30
C VAL A 21 -4.01 0.64 3.03
N ASP A 22 -4.04 1.48 2.00
CA ASP A 22 -3.25 1.25 0.79
C ASP A 22 -2.01 2.15 0.89
N PHE A 23 -0.86 1.54 1.17
CA PHE A 23 0.37 2.29 1.36
C PHE A 23 1.02 2.73 0.05
N THR A 24 0.51 2.24 -1.07
CA THR A 24 1.06 2.47 -2.41
C THR A 24 -0.08 2.68 -3.39
N MET A 25 -0.75 3.82 -3.27
CA MET A 25 -1.98 4.13 -3.98
C MET A 25 -1.92 3.88 -5.50
N GLY A 26 -0.88 4.38 -6.16
CA GLY A 26 -0.71 4.22 -7.60
C GLY A 26 -1.93 4.70 -8.38
N ASN A 27 -2.46 3.85 -9.25
CA ASN A 27 -3.67 4.16 -10.03
C ASN A 27 -4.97 3.86 -9.28
N GLY A 28 -4.89 3.42 -8.04
CA GLY A 28 -6.04 3.28 -7.17
C GLY A 28 -6.78 1.95 -7.25
N HIS A 29 -6.23 0.93 -7.90
CA HIS A 29 -6.90 -0.37 -8.01
C HIS A 29 -7.07 -1.03 -6.63
N ASP A 30 -6.00 -1.07 -5.83
CA ASP A 30 -6.08 -1.62 -4.49
C ASP A 30 -6.91 -0.74 -3.57
N THR A 31 -6.80 0.60 -3.74
CA THR A 31 -7.60 1.55 -2.96
C THR A 31 -9.09 1.32 -3.19
N LEU A 32 -9.51 1.18 -4.45
CA LEU A 32 -10.90 0.92 -4.79
C LEU A 32 -11.38 -0.40 -4.18
N PHE A 33 -10.55 -1.45 -4.28
CA PHE A 33 -10.89 -2.75 -3.72
C PHE A 33 -11.09 -2.64 -2.20
N LEU A 34 -10.18 -1.99 -1.49
CA LEU A 34 -10.30 -1.80 -0.03
C LEU A 34 -11.54 -0.97 0.31
N ALA A 35 -11.86 0.04 -0.52
CA ALA A 35 -13.03 0.88 -0.31
C ALA A 35 -14.34 0.08 -0.38
N GLU A 36 -14.35 -1.01 -1.11
CA GLU A 36 -15.51 -1.89 -1.21
C GLU A 36 -15.56 -2.91 -0.06
N GLN A 37 -14.44 -3.11 0.65
CA GLN A 37 -14.34 -4.10 1.73
C GLN A 37 -14.36 -3.49 3.13
N CYS A 38 -14.00 -2.21 3.26
CA CYS A 38 -13.79 -1.58 4.57
C CYS A 38 -14.61 -0.30 4.71
N PRO A 39 -15.20 -0.05 5.89
CA PRO A 39 -15.91 1.21 6.16
C PRO A 39 -15.02 2.44 6.18
N LYS A 40 -13.70 2.28 6.41
CA LYS A 40 -12.75 3.39 6.40
C LYS A 40 -11.47 2.96 5.71
N VAL A 41 -10.98 3.79 4.80
CA VAL A 41 -9.75 3.49 4.04
C VAL A 41 -8.86 4.73 4.00
N TYR A 42 -7.57 4.52 4.19
CA TYR A 42 -6.52 5.52 3.96
C TYR A 42 -5.66 5.04 2.80
N ALA A 43 -5.22 5.96 1.95
CA ALA A 43 -4.34 5.61 0.84
C ALA A 43 -3.25 6.67 0.67
N PHE A 44 -2.01 6.21 0.50
CA PHE A 44 -0.82 7.07 0.43
C PHE A 44 -0.16 6.99 -0.94
N ASP A 45 0.32 8.13 -1.41
CA ASP A 45 1.30 8.20 -2.48
C ASP A 45 2.01 9.55 -2.42
N ILE A 46 3.23 9.60 -2.95
CA ILE A 46 4.00 10.84 -3.03
C ILE A 46 3.84 11.53 -4.40
N GLN A 47 3.18 10.88 -5.34
CA GLN A 47 3.01 11.39 -6.70
C GLN A 47 1.64 12.00 -6.89
N PRO A 48 1.56 13.28 -7.31
CA PRO A 48 0.26 13.92 -7.56
C PRO A 48 -0.58 13.19 -8.62
N GLU A 49 0.04 12.60 -9.64
CA GLU A 49 -0.67 11.83 -10.67
C GLU A 49 -1.43 10.66 -10.06
N ALA A 50 -0.83 9.99 -9.08
CA ALA A 50 -1.48 8.88 -8.40
C ALA A 50 -2.75 9.33 -7.70
N LEU A 51 -2.67 10.47 -7.00
CA LEU A 51 -3.84 11.03 -6.32
C LEU A 51 -4.97 11.34 -7.29
N GLU A 52 -4.65 12.01 -8.40
CA GLU A 52 -5.66 12.36 -9.40
C GLU A 52 -6.29 11.14 -10.05
N ASN A 53 -5.48 10.15 -10.43
CA ASN A 53 -5.98 8.93 -11.05
C ASN A 53 -6.88 8.16 -10.08
N THR A 54 -6.51 8.12 -8.82
CA THR A 54 -7.28 7.42 -7.80
C THR A 54 -8.60 8.13 -7.50
N LYS A 55 -8.59 9.46 -7.45
CA LYS A 55 -9.83 10.23 -7.29
C LYS A 55 -10.84 9.91 -8.38
N LYS A 56 -10.37 9.85 -9.62
CA LYS A 56 -11.24 9.53 -10.77
C LYS A 56 -11.83 8.12 -10.63
N ARG A 57 -11.02 7.17 -10.18
CA ARG A 57 -11.45 5.78 -10.03
C ARG A 57 -12.47 5.61 -8.91
N LEU A 58 -12.28 6.33 -7.78
CA LEU A 58 -13.14 6.20 -6.60
C LEU A 58 -14.48 6.90 -6.73
N GLY A 59 -14.56 7.99 -7.49
CA GLY A 59 -15.77 8.82 -7.51
C GLY A 59 -16.03 9.43 -6.14
N ASP A 60 -17.30 9.39 -5.69
CA ASP A 60 -17.75 10.08 -4.47
C ASP A 60 -17.67 9.23 -3.19
N ARG A 61 -16.70 8.35 -3.09
CA ARG A 61 -16.57 7.51 -1.89
C ARG A 61 -15.99 8.32 -0.73
N GLN A 62 -16.86 8.77 0.17
CA GLN A 62 -16.51 9.66 1.28
C GLN A 62 -15.70 8.99 2.38
N HIS A 63 -15.72 7.67 2.46
CA HIS A 63 -15.01 6.93 3.50
C HIS A 63 -13.53 6.67 3.19
N VAL A 64 -13.04 7.17 2.05
CA VAL A 64 -11.64 7.02 1.65
C VAL A 64 -10.92 8.36 1.78
N GLN A 65 -9.82 8.37 2.53
CA GLN A 65 -8.95 9.54 2.65
C GLN A 65 -7.70 9.32 1.83
N LEU A 66 -7.52 10.14 0.78
CA LEU A 66 -6.33 10.09 -0.07
C LEU A 66 -5.29 11.05 0.50
N ILE A 67 -4.07 10.56 0.67
CA ILE A 67 -3.00 11.27 1.35
C ILE A 67 -1.80 11.42 0.41
N LEU A 68 -1.49 12.66 0.04
CA LEU A 68 -0.31 12.97 -0.75
C LEU A 68 0.87 13.17 0.21
N ASP A 69 1.47 12.08 0.62
CA ASP A 69 2.56 12.07 1.60
C ASP A 69 3.29 10.74 1.48
N SER A 70 4.47 10.68 2.04
CA SER A 70 5.19 9.42 2.18
C SER A 70 4.50 8.52 3.21
N HIS A 71 4.40 7.23 2.90
CA HIS A 71 3.81 6.26 3.82
C HIS A 71 4.60 6.13 5.14
N GLU A 72 5.86 6.57 5.17
CA GLU A 72 6.62 6.57 6.43
C GLU A 72 6.06 7.53 7.47
N ASN A 73 5.16 8.43 7.06
CA ASN A 73 4.52 9.40 7.95
C ASN A 73 3.14 8.94 8.44
N MET A 74 2.85 7.65 8.32
CA MET A 74 1.53 7.09 8.64
C MET A 74 1.04 7.39 10.06
N LYS A 75 1.96 7.51 11.02
CA LYS A 75 1.59 7.77 12.42
C LYS A 75 0.93 9.13 12.64
N GLN A 76 1.05 10.04 11.67
CA GLN A 76 0.38 11.34 11.73
C GLN A 76 -1.11 11.24 11.40
N TYR A 77 -1.55 10.11 10.83
CA TYR A 77 -2.90 9.96 10.30
C TYR A 77 -3.75 8.94 11.07
N PHE A 78 -3.12 7.90 11.60
CA PHE A 78 -3.82 6.87 12.37
C PHE A 78 -2.84 6.17 13.32
N SER A 79 -3.38 5.49 14.33
CA SER A 79 -2.58 4.76 15.32
C SER A 79 -2.57 3.25 15.08
N SER A 80 -3.56 2.72 14.36
CA SER A 80 -3.64 1.30 14.03
C SER A 80 -4.56 1.11 12.82
N PHE A 81 -4.51 -0.08 12.22
CA PHE A 81 -5.38 -0.46 11.11
C PHE A 81 -5.56 -1.98 11.12
N ASP A 82 -6.61 -2.45 10.44
CA ASP A 82 -6.87 -3.90 10.37
C ASP A 82 -6.09 -4.58 9.25
N ILE A 83 -6.13 -4.00 8.05
CA ILE A 83 -5.52 -4.58 6.85
C ILE A 83 -4.72 -3.53 6.09
N GLY A 84 -3.52 -3.88 5.65
CA GLY A 84 -2.69 -3.00 4.84
C GLY A 84 -2.16 -3.70 3.60
N ILE A 85 -1.92 -2.94 2.55
CA ILE A 85 -1.33 -3.42 1.30
C ILE A 85 -0.17 -2.51 0.91
N PHE A 86 0.99 -3.12 0.67
CA PHE A 86 2.13 -2.51 -0.03
C PHE A 86 2.27 -3.21 -1.37
N ASN A 87 2.17 -2.46 -2.46
CA ASN A 87 2.44 -2.96 -3.80
C ASN A 87 3.66 -2.21 -4.30
N LEU A 88 4.85 -2.79 -4.06
CA LEU A 88 6.12 -2.08 -4.19
C LEU A 88 6.65 -2.06 -5.64
N GLY A 89 5.84 -1.50 -6.53
CA GLY A 89 6.24 -1.16 -7.88
C GLY A 89 6.34 0.36 -8.02
N TYR A 90 6.52 0.83 -9.22
CA TYR A 90 6.44 2.25 -9.51
C TYR A 90 5.33 2.51 -10.52
N LEU A 91 4.80 3.73 -10.50
CA LEU A 91 3.76 4.14 -11.45
C LEU A 91 4.43 4.39 -12.81
N PRO A 92 4.15 3.57 -13.84
CA PRO A 92 4.94 3.62 -15.10
C PRO A 92 4.89 4.96 -15.83
N GLN A 93 3.83 5.73 -15.65
CA GLN A 93 3.63 7.00 -16.37
C GLN A 93 3.98 8.22 -15.51
N ALA A 94 4.48 8.00 -14.31
CA ALA A 94 4.82 9.08 -13.40
C ALA A 94 6.22 9.60 -13.64
N SER A 95 6.51 10.77 -13.06
CA SER A 95 7.85 11.34 -13.09
C SER A 95 8.83 10.43 -12.35
N HIS A 96 9.96 10.11 -12.99
CA HIS A 96 10.99 9.30 -12.38
C HIS A 96 11.74 10.02 -11.25
N HIS A 97 11.48 11.31 -11.06
CA HIS A 97 12.10 12.09 -9.98
C HIS A 97 11.41 11.89 -8.63
N ILE A 98 10.18 11.37 -8.64
CA ILE A 98 9.38 11.20 -7.42
C ILE A 98 9.04 9.72 -7.27
N THR A 99 9.88 9.00 -6.53
CA THR A 99 9.66 7.58 -6.21
C THR A 99 9.93 7.35 -4.73
N THR A 100 9.30 6.33 -4.15
CA THR A 100 9.64 5.92 -2.79
C THR A 100 11.04 5.34 -2.79
N THR A 101 11.82 5.70 -1.77
CA THR A 101 13.19 5.20 -1.60
C THR A 101 13.18 3.95 -0.73
N LEU A 102 14.25 3.16 -0.82
CA LEU A 102 14.41 1.99 0.03
C LEU A 102 14.36 2.35 1.54
N PRO A 103 15.04 3.41 2.02
CA PRO A 103 14.93 3.77 3.44
C PRO A 103 13.50 4.14 3.87
N SER A 104 12.74 4.86 3.05
CA SER A 104 11.37 5.20 3.41
C SER A 104 10.47 3.97 3.39
N THR A 105 10.68 3.06 2.46
CA THR A 105 9.96 1.79 2.41
C THR A 105 10.25 0.95 3.65
N GLN A 106 11.52 0.83 4.04
CA GLN A 106 11.91 0.09 5.23
C GLN A 106 11.21 0.63 6.47
N LYS A 107 11.24 1.95 6.65
CA LYS A 107 10.60 2.60 7.80
C LYS A 107 9.11 2.36 7.80
N ALA A 108 8.46 2.49 6.64
CA ALA A 108 7.02 2.31 6.53
C ALA A 108 6.61 0.86 6.83
N VAL A 109 7.33 -0.12 6.28
CA VAL A 109 7.02 -1.53 6.53
C VAL A 109 7.16 -1.87 8.01
N CYS A 110 8.21 -1.40 8.66
CA CYS A 110 8.41 -1.64 10.09
C CYS A 110 7.27 -1.05 10.92
N GLN A 111 6.87 0.19 10.62
CA GLN A 111 5.75 0.83 11.32
C GLN A 111 4.44 0.07 11.08
N ALA A 112 4.19 -0.32 9.83
CA ALA A 112 2.96 -1.02 9.47
C ALA A 112 2.84 -2.35 10.21
N ILE A 113 3.94 -3.09 10.34
CA ILE A 113 3.94 -4.37 11.07
C ILE A 113 3.58 -4.16 12.54
N GLU A 114 4.07 -3.08 13.16
CA GLU A 114 3.74 -2.76 14.54
C GLU A 114 2.28 -2.33 14.71
N MET A 115 1.71 -1.67 13.70
CA MET A 115 0.39 -1.04 13.80
C MET A 115 -0.75 -1.91 13.30
N MET A 116 -0.47 -2.95 12.52
CA MET A 116 -1.51 -3.81 11.97
C MET A 116 -2.17 -4.66 13.05
N LYS A 117 -3.48 -4.82 12.94
CA LYS A 117 -4.25 -5.67 13.87
C LYS A 117 -4.51 -7.06 13.30
N LYS A 118 -4.68 -7.20 11.99
CA LYS A 118 -5.08 -8.47 11.39
C LYS A 118 -4.15 -8.97 10.30
N ALA A 119 -3.85 -8.15 9.28
CA ALA A 119 -3.05 -8.63 8.15
C ALA A 119 -2.30 -7.50 7.45
N LEU A 120 -1.19 -7.87 6.82
CA LEU A 120 -0.42 -6.98 5.98
C LEU A 120 0.05 -7.78 4.76
N PHE A 121 -0.27 -7.28 3.58
CA PHE A 121 0.15 -7.89 2.32
C PHE A 121 1.22 -7.02 1.67
N ILE A 122 2.34 -7.63 1.32
CA ILE A 122 3.46 -6.94 0.69
C ILE A 122 3.78 -7.65 -0.61
N VAL A 123 3.55 -6.98 -1.73
CA VAL A 123 3.85 -7.49 -3.06
C VAL A 123 5.12 -6.80 -3.56
N VAL A 124 6.10 -7.58 -3.97
CA VAL A 124 7.38 -7.05 -4.44
C VAL A 124 7.62 -7.43 -5.89
N TYR A 125 8.29 -6.53 -6.63
CA TYR A 125 8.61 -6.73 -8.03
C TYR A 125 10.12 -6.55 -8.21
N PRO A 126 10.90 -7.64 -8.21
CA PRO A 126 12.36 -7.55 -8.23
C PRO A 126 12.96 -7.30 -9.63
N GLY A 127 12.15 -6.95 -10.62
CA GLY A 127 12.59 -6.82 -12.01
C GLY A 127 13.46 -5.61 -12.34
N HIS A 128 13.67 -4.68 -11.39
CA HIS A 128 14.55 -3.53 -11.55
C HIS A 128 15.38 -3.35 -10.28
N GLU A 129 16.42 -2.50 -10.35
CA GLU A 129 17.41 -2.41 -9.27
C GLU A 129 16.79 -2.10 -7.89
N GLU A 130 15.95 -1.07 -7.82
CA GLU A 130 15.33 -0.70 -6.54
C GLU A 130 14.37 -1.78 -6.06
N GLY A 131 13.60 -2.37 -6.96
CA GLY A 131 12.69 -3.45 -6.61
C GLY A 131 13.43 -4.68 -6.12
N TYR A 132 14.60 -4.97 -6.71
CA TYR A 132 15.45 -6.06 -6.27
C TYR A 132 15.96 -5.84 -4.85
N GLN A 133 16.44 -4.61 -4.55
CA GLN A 133 16.92 -4.26 -3.22
C GLN A 133 15.80 -4.31 -2.19
N GLU A 134 14.62 -3.81 -2.51
CA GLU A 134 13.45 -3.88 -1.64
C GLU A 134 13.09 -5.34 -1.35
N SER A 135 13.08 -6.18 -2.39
CA SER A 135 12.75 -7.59 -2.25
C SER A 135 13.72 -8.31 -1.32
N LEU A 136 15.04 -8.08 -1.48
CA LEU A 136 16.04 -8.69 -0.61
C LEU A 136 15.84 -8.27 0.84
N TRP A 137 15.64 -6.98 1.08
CA TRP A 137 15.46 -6.48 2.43
C TRP A 137 14.21 -7.05 3.08
N ILE A 138 13.09 -7.08 2.35
CA ILE A 138 11.81 -7.57 2.89
C ILE A 138 11.92 -9.05 3.23
N HIS A 139 12.50 -9.87 2.36
CA HIS A 139 12.69 -11.28 2.65
C HIS A 139 13.52 -11.48 3.91
N GLU A 140 14.61 -10.75 4.05
CA GLU A 140 15.45 -10.85 5.22
C GLU A 140 14.74 -10.41 6.49
N TYR A 141 14.05 -9.25 6.44
CA TYR A 141 13.34 -8.70 7.59
C TYR A 141 12.21 -9.65 8.05
N VAL A 142 11.38 -10.10 7.12
CA VAL A 142 10.24 -10.96 7.44
C VAL A 142 10.70 -12.30 7.99
N SER A 143 11.82 -12.83 7.50
CA SER A 143 12.35 -14.11 7.99
C SER A 143 12.82 -14.04 9.45
N GLN A 144 13.03 -12.85 9.99
CA GLN A 144 13.45 -12.64 11.38
C GLN A 144 12.28 -12.41 12.33
N LEU A 145 11.06 -12.30 11.79
CA LEU A 145 9.86 -12.11 12.62
C LEU A 145 9.35 -13.46 13.13
N ASP A 146 8.79 -13.43 14.33
CA ASP A 146 8.18 -14.61 14.95
C ASP A 146 6.79 -14.91 14.42
#